data_fc88eaec0687c938e31bd13b5b30ec92
#
_entry.id   fc88eaec0687c938e31bd13b5b30ec92
#
_cell.length_a   1.000
_cell.length_b   1.000
_cell.length_c   1.000
_cell.angle_alpha   90.00
_cell.angle_beta   90.00
_cell.angle_gamma   90.00
#
_symmetry.space_group_name_H-M   'P 1'
#
loop_
_entity.id
_entity.type
_entity.pdbx_description
1 polymer ?
#
loop_
_entity_poly.entity_id
_entity_poly.type
_entity_poly.pdbx_seq_one_letter_code
_entity_poly.pdbx_strand_id
1 'polypeptide(L)'
;MSEEFSVEGGVPEEADLTPGELWNQGGSASLRQTRLGLTFEYVGIAMMLLSVLGGMFIAIARLPPILLLTMPFVMIVGALMIFVGPIICLAVPKESGAKELLVGSVVCQFANLFYSVSELFIPTLIPAPFKIALNYCGIFGLILFILFMKKLALYINRQDLSSKATHVLVFGIFMVVASILMIFLLLAQMIHPLSIVLLPIGAL
;
A
#
# COMPACT_ATOMS: atom_id res chain seq x y z
N MET A 1 26.54 33.20 52.20
CA MET A 1 26.14 33.61 50.87
C MET A 1 26.22 32.36 50.01
N SER A 2 25.15 31.60 49.94
CA SER A 2 24.99 30.39 49.13
C SER A 2 23.98 30.73 48.02
N GLU A 3 24.49 30.94 46.81
CA GLU A 3 23.68 31.10 45.62
C GLU A 3 23.08 29.74 45.26
N GLU A 4 21.78 29.59 45.49
CA GLU A 4 20.96 28.52 44.92
C GLU A 4 20.90 28.72 43.41
N PHE A 5 21.61 27.87 42.67
CA PHE A 5 21.52 27.74 41.24
C PHE A 5 20.25 26.92 40.94
N SER A 6 19.13 27.61 40.81
CA SER A 6 17.88 27.03 40.33
C SER A 6 18.01 26.76 38.83
N VAL A 7 18.34 25.52 38.47
CA VAL A 7 18.27 25.03 37.10
C VAL A 7 16.82 24.68 36.82
N GLU A 8 16.00 25.69 36.53
CA GLU A 8 14.73 25.48 35.86
C GLU A 8 14.93 25.16 34.35
N GLY A 9 15.46 23.99 34.10
CA GLY A 9 15.37 23.36 32.81
C GLY A 9 14.00 22.67 32.69
N GLY A 10 12.91 23.44 32.60
CA GLY A 10 11.59 22.92 32.35
C GLY A 10 11.62 22.17 31.00
N VAL A 11 11.44 20.87 31.04
CA VAL A 11 11.07 20.09 29.84
C VAL A 11 9.81 20.74 29.31
N PRO A 12 9.76 21.21 28.03
CA PRO A 12 8.56 21.85 27.50
C PRO A 12 7.39 20.85 27.65
N GLU A 13 6.32 21.33 28.29
CA GLU A 13 5.14 20.54 28.56
C GLU A 13 4.56 20.08 27.22
N GLU A 14 4.37 18.77 27.06
CA GLU A 14 3.90 18.13 25.80
C GLU A 14 2.63 18.79 25.20
N ALA A 15 1.92 19.55 26.02
CA ALA A 15 0.69 20.26 25.66
C ALA A 15 0.90 21.46 24.69
N ASP A 16 2.10 22.04 24.63
CA ASP A 16 2.41 23.22 23.82
C ASP A 16 3.03 22.88 22.44
N LEU A 17 3.38 21.61 22.20
CA LEU A 17 4.04 21.21 20.98
C LEU A 17 3.04 20.97 19.84
N THR A 18 3.36 21.51 18.69
CA THR A 18 2.56 21.26 17.47
C THR A 18 2.64 19.79 17.05
N PRO A 19 1.62 19.23 16.34
CA PRO A 19 1.67 17.86 15.85
C PRO A 19 2.92 17.53 15.03
N GLY A 20 3.47 18.50 14.30
CA GLY A 20 4.72 18.35 13.55
C GLY A 20 5.96 18.23 14.43
N GLU A 21 6.02 18.97 15.52
CA GLU A 21 7.10 18.86 16.50
C GLU A 21 7.04 17.55 17.26
N LEU A 22 5.84 17.13 17.69
CA LEU A 22 5.60 15.82 18.31
C LEU A 22 6.00 14.67 17.38
N TRP A 23 5.74 14.81 16.08
CA TRP A 23 6.17 13.83 15.09
C TRP A 23 7.68 13.68 15.01
N ASN A 24 8.41 14.81 15.03
CA ASN A 24 9.88 14.84 14.93
C ASN A 24 10.56 14.35 16.22
N GLN A 25 10.00 14.74 17.37
CA GLN A 25 10.56 14.39 18.69
C GLN A 25 10.10 13.01 19.18
N GLY A 26 9.09 12.40 18.53
CA GLY A 26 8.52 11.13 18.96
C GLY A 26 7.76 11.20 20.29
N GLY A 27 7.28 12.41 20.66
CA GLY A 27 6.68 12.69 21.97
C GLY A 27 5.34 11.99 22.21
N SER A 28 4.50 11.86 21.19
CA SER A 28 3.19 11.20 21.34
C SER A 28 3.29 9.70 21.01
N ALA A 29 2.85 8.84 21.92
CA ALA A 29 2.87 7.39 21.75
C ALA A 29 2.11 6.95 20.48
N SER A 30 0.98 7.60 20.17
CA SER A 30 0.17 7.33 18.99
C SER A 30 0.89 7.69 17.69
N LEU A 31 1.57 8.83 17.63
CA LEU A 31 2.35 9.25 16.48
C LEU A 31 3.59 8.38 16.27
N ARG A 32 4.24 7.95 17.36
CA ARG A 32 5.36 7.02 17.30
C ARG A 32 4.95 5.65 16.74
N GLN A 33 3.80 5.12 17.19
CA GLN A 33 3.24 3.88 16.64
C GLN A 33 2.88 4.04 15.15
N THR A 34 2.24 5.14 14.78
CA THR A 34 1.90 5.42 13.37
C THR A 34 3.16 5.48 12.51
N ARG A 35 4.22 6.16 12.98
CA ARG A 35 5.51 6.21 12.29
C ARG A 35 6.13 4.81 12.13
N LEU A 36 6.05 3.97 13.15
CA LEU A 36 6.52 2.60 13.10
C LEU A 36 5.73 1.79 12.06
N GLY A 37 4.40 1.90 12.05
CA GLY A 37 3.55 1.24 11.06
C GLY A 37 3.89 1.65 9.62
N LEU A 38 4.12 2.94 9.37
CA LEU A 38 4.56 3.44 8.06
C LEU A 38 5.94 2.91 7.68
N THR A 39 6.84 2.76 8.65
CA THR A 39 8.17 2.17 8.39
C THR A 39 8.03 0.70 7.98
N PHE A 40 7.16 -0.07 8.63
CA PHE A 40 6.86 -1.44 8.26
C PHE A 40 6.32 -1.53 6.83
N GLU A 41 5.36 -0.68 6.49
CA GLU A 41 4.79 -0.60 5.14
C GLU A 41 5.87 -0.32 4.09
N TYR A 42 6.70 0.69 4.34
CA TYR A 42 7.77 1.08 3.41
C TYR A 42 8.82 -0.03 3.23
N VAL A 43 9.25 -0.65 4.33
CA VAL A 43 10.21 -1.77 4.29
C VAL A 43 9.59 -2.97 3.58
N GLY A 44 8.31 -3.26 3.82
CA GLY A 44 7.59 -4.33 3.15
C GLY A 44 7.53 -4.15 1.64
N ILE A 45 7.20 -2.93 1.17
CA ILE A 45 7.21 -2.60 -0.26
C ILE A 45 8.62 -2.76 -0.85
N ALA A 46 9.65 -2.27 -0.15
CA ALA A 46 11.04 -2.40 -0.59
C ALA A 46 11.47 -3.87 -0.71
N MET A 47 11.08 -4.72 0.24
CA MET A 47 11.35 -6.17 0.20
C MET A 47 10.62 -6.85 -0.96
N MET A 48 9.38 -6.51 -1.24
CA MET A 48 8.65 -7.04 -2.39
C MET A 48 9.31 -6.65 -3.72
N LEU A 49 9.68 -5.38 -3.87
CA LEU A 49 10.41 -4.91 -5.06
C LEU A 49 11.76 -5.63 -5.20
N LEU A 50 12.51 -5.77 -4.12
CA LEU A 50 13.78 -6.50 -4.10
C LEU A 50 13.59 -7.97 -4.52
N SER A 51 12.52 -8.62 -4.05
CA SER A 51 12.20 -10.00 -4.41
C SER A 51 11.93 -10.14 -5.91
N VAL A 52 11.11 -9.25 -6.48
CA VAL A 52 10.78 -9.26 -7.92
C VAL A 52 12.02 -8.98 -8.77
N LEU A 53 12.72 -7.87 -8.49
CA LEU A 53 13.91 -7.48 -9.25
C LEU A 53 15.05 -8.49 -9.08
N GLY A 54 15.25 -8.99 -7.85
CA GLY A 54 16.25 -10.02 -7.57
C GLY A 54 15.94 -11.32 -8.30
N GLY A 55 14.69 -11.77 -8.32
CA GLY A 55 14.25 -12.93 -9.08
C GLY A 55 14.48 -12.77 -10.58
N MET A 56 14.16 -11.62 -11.15
CA MET A 56 14.45 -11.32 -12.55
C MET A 56 15.95 -11.33 -12.85
N PHE A 57 16.76 -10.71 -11.98
CA PHE A 57 18.21 -10.69 -12.14
C PHE A 57 18.82 -12.11 -12.08
N ILE A 58 18.40 -12.94 -11.12
CA ILE A 58 18.85 -14.33 -10.99
C ILE A 58 18.51 -15.12 -12.26
N ALA A 59 17.29 -14.93 -12.81
CA ALA A 59 16.85 -15.62 -14.02
C ALA A 59 17.68 -15.19 -15.26
N ILE A 60 17.90 -13.86 -15.44
CA ILE A 60 18.66 -13.31 -16.58
C ILE A 60 20.14 -13.69 -16.48
N ALA A 61 20.74 -13.59 -15.30
CA ALA A 61 22.15 -13.92 -15.07
C ALA A 61 22.44 -15.43 -15.02
N ARG A 62 21.39 -16.27 -15.15
CA ARG A 62 21.49 -17.75 -15.07
C ARG A 62 22.20 -18.23 -13.81
N LEU A 63 21.98 -17.56 -12.69
CA LEU A 63 22.55 -17.93 -11.40
C LEU A 63 21.92 -19.25 -10.89
N PRO A 64 22.57 -19.91 -9.92
CA PRO A 64 22.07 -21.18 -9.40
C PRO A 64 20.59 -21.10 -8.96
N PRO A 65 19.74 -22.05 -9.37
CA PRO A 65 18.29 -21.99 -9.09
C PRO A 65 17.95 -22.02 -7.60
N ILE A 66 18.88 -22.43 -6.74
CA ILE A 66 18.71 -22.38 -5.29
C ILE A 66 18.51 -20.94 -4.77
N LEU A 67 19.08 -19.93 -5.45
CA LEU A 67 18.88 -18.52 -5.11
C LEU A 67 17.46 -18.07 -5.41
N LEU A 68 16.81 -18.64 -6.43
CA LEU A 68 15.39 -18.37 -6.72
C LEU A 68 14.47 -18.83 -5.58
N LEU A 69 14.86 -19.87 -4.83
CA LEU A 69 14.06 -20.35 -3.69
C LEU A 69 14.03 -19.36 -2.52
N THR A 70 15.00 -18.44 -2.40
CA THR A 70 15.02 -17.44 -1.34
C THR A 70 14.03 -16.29 -1.60
N MET A 71 13.70 -16.01 -2.87
CA MET A 71 12.85 -14.89 -3.26
C MET A 71 11.41 -15.00 -2.72
N PRO A 72 10.73 -16.17 -2.74
CA PRO A 72 9.42 -16.33 -2.12
C PRO A 72 9.41 -16.02 -0.62
N PHE A 73 10.45 -16.36 0.12
CA PHE A 73 10.53 -16.03 1.56
C PHE A 73 10.61 -14.53 1.79
N VAL A 74 11.45 -13.81 1.01
CA VAL A 74 11.54 -12.35 1.07
C VAL A 74 10.18 -11.73 0.72
N MET A 75 9.50 -12.27 -0.29
CA MET A 75 8.18 -11.81 -0.71
C MET A 75 7.12 -12.02 0.38
N ILE A 76 7.10 -13.18 1.04
CA ILE A 76 6.17 -13.47 2.14
C ILE A 76 6.40 -12.51 3.32
N VAL A 77 7.66 -12.30 3.73
CA VAL A 77 7.99 -11.36 4.81
C VAL A 77 7.59 -9.94 4.43
N GLY A 78 7.88 -9.51 3.20
CA GLY A 78 7.44 -8.21 2.68
C GLY A 78 5.92 -8.05 2.69
N ALA A 79 5.18 -9.07 2.24
CA ALA A 79 3.72 -9.06 2.24
C ALA A 79 3.15 -8.98 3.68
N LEU A 80 3.73 -9.71 4.63
CA LEU A 80 3.34 -9.63 6.05
C LEU A 80 3.58 -8.22 6.61
N MET A 81 4.70 -7.59 6.28
CA MET A 81 5.00 -6.22 6.72
C MET A 81 4.01 -5.21 6.14
N ILE A 82 3.67 -5.30 4.85
CA ILE A 82 2.66 -4.47 4.19
C ILE A 82 1.29 -4.65 4.84
N PHE A 83 0.98 -5.86 5.31
CA PHE A 83 -0.29 -6.14 5.96
C PHE A 83 -0.34 -5.63 7.41
N VAL A 84 0.76 -5.80 8.17
CA VAL A 84 0.86 -5.39 9.57
C VAL A 84 1.01 -3.87 9.71
N GLY A 85 1.68 -3.21 8.75
CA GLY A 85 1.94 -1.77 8.75
C GLY A 85 0.68 -0.93 8.96
N PRO A 86 -0.36 -1.04 8.12
CA PRO A 86 -1.62 -0.31 8.28
C PRO A 86 -2.35 -0.61 9.59
N ILE A 87 -2.25 -1.84 10.11
CA ILE A 87 -2.86 -2.20 11.40
C ILE A 87 -2.19 -1.42 12.54
N ILE A 88 -0.87 -1.33 12.54
CA ILE A 88 -0.13 -0.52 13.53
C ILE A 88 -0.48 0.96 13.37
N CYS A 89 -0.68 1.44 12.14
CA CYS A 89 -1.09 2.81 11.86
C CYS A 89 -2.48 3.16 12.42
N LEU A 90 -3.33 2.19 12.81
CA LEU A 90 -4.63 2.45 13.45
C LEU A 90 -4.50 3.20 14.79
N ALA A 91 -3.30 3.27 15.35
CA ALA A 91 -2.99 4.09 16.53
C ALA A 91 -3.02 5.60 16.22
N VAL A 92 -3.19 6.03 14.97
CA VAL A 92 -3.24 7.44 14.57
C VAL A 92 -4.26 8.23 15.39
N PRO A 93 -3.95 9.47 15.84
CA PRO A 93 -4.86 10.30 16.60
C PRO A 93 -6.17 10.56 15.83
N LYS A 94 -7.30 10.56 16.54
CA LYS A 94 -8.62 10.81 15.92
C LYS A 94 -8.72 12.23 15.34
N GLU A 95 -8.03 13.18 15.96
CA GLU A 95 -7.99 14.59 15.58
C GLU A 95 -7.42 14.81 14.17
N SER A 96 -6.59 13.85 13.68
CA SER A 96 -6.07 13.90 12.31
C SER A 96 -7.15 13.77 11.25
N GLY A 97 -8.33 13.23 11.59
CA GLY A 97 -9.40 12.88 10.65
C GLY A 97 -8.97 11.83 9.59
N ALA A 98 -7.79 11.23 9.75
CA ALA A 98 -7.24 10.25 8.82
C ALA A 98 -7.63 8.81 9.16
N LYS A 99 -8.07 8.57 10.40
CA LYS A 99 -8.34 7.23 10.93
C LYS A 99 -9.40 6.47 10.13
N GLU A 100 -10.46 7.15 9.70
CA GLU A 100 -11.55 6.52 8.93
C GLU A 100 -11.07 5.98 7.57
N LEU A 101 -10.21 6.76 6.88
CA LEU A 101 -9.62 6.33 5.63
C LEU A 101 -8.73 5.09 5.82
N LEU A 102 -7.99 5.06 6.92
CA LEU A 102 -7.13 3.93 7.25
C LEU A 102 -7.94 2.68 7.58
N VAL A 103 -9.02 2.80 8.37
CA VAL A 103 -9.94 1.69 8.66
C VAL A 103 -10.52 1.14 7.36
N GLY A 104 -11.00 2.01 6.46
CA GLY A 104 -11.50 1.61 5.15
C GLY A 104 -10.44 0.87 4.33
N SER A 105 -9.21 1.37 4.32
CA SER A 105 -8.08 0.72 3.64
C SER A 105 -7.80 -0.68 4.20
N VAL A 106 -7.72 -0.83 5.52
CA VAL A 106 -7.49 -2.11 6.20
C VAL A 106 -8.60 -3.10 5.87
N VAL A 107 -9.85 -2.70 5.94
CA VAL A 107 -11.01 -3.56 5.59
C VAL A 107 -10.90 -4.04 4.13
N CYS A 108 -10.60 -3.15 3.19
CA CYS A 108 -10.41 -3.52 1.79
C CYS A 108 -9.22 -4.47 1.58
N GLN A 109 -8.12 -4.28 2.30
CA GLN A 109 -6.95 -5.18 2.23
C GLN A 109 -7.28 -6.57 2.79
N PHE A 110 -8.02 -6.65 3.91
CA PHE A 110 -8.50 -7.92 4.46
C PHE A 110 -9.43 -8.65 3.49
N ALA A 111 -10.37 -7.93 2.87
CA ALA A 111 -11.27 -8.51 1.89
C ALA A 111 -10.50 -9.09 0.67
N ASN A 112 -9.50 -8.36 0.19
CA ASN A 112 -8.65 -8.80 -0.91
C ASN A 112 -7.76 -9.99 -0.51
N LEU A 113 -7.20 -10.00 0.70
CA LEU A 113 -6.42 -11.11 1.23
C LEU A 113 -7.29 -12.36 1.36
N PHE A 114 -8.49 -12.23 1.95
CA PHE A 114 -9.44 -13.32 2.07
C PHE A 114 -9.80 -13.91 0.71
N TYR A 115 -10.04 -13.05 -0.28
CA TYR A 115 -10.27 -13.47 -1.65
C TYR A 115 -9.08 -14.27 -2.21
N SER A 116 -7.86 -13.74 -2.09
CA SER A 116 -6.65 -14.38 -2.61
C SER A 116 -6.40 -15.76 -1.99
N VAL A 117 -6.61 -15.86 -0.68
CA VAL A 117 -6.48 -17.13 0.05
C VAL A 117 -7.60 -18.12 -0.35
N SER A 118 -8.83 -17.64 -0.47
CA SER A 118 -9.96 -18.47 -0.90
C SER A 118 -9.76 -19.03 -2.30
N GLU A 119 -9.25 -18.21 -3.23
CA GLU A 119 -8.98 -18.64 -4.60
C GLU A 119 -7.88 -19.73 -4.66
N LEU A 120 -6.90 -19.66 -3.75
CA LEU A 120 -5.83 -20.65 -3.67
C LEU A 120 -6.33 -22.03 -3.20
N PHE A 121 -7.23 -22.06 -2.20
CA PHE A 121 -7.67 -23.31 -1.57
C PHE A 121 -8.98 -23.85 -2.16
N ILE A 122 -9.92 -22.97 -2.52
CA ILE A 122 -11.25 -23.34 -3.00
C ILE A 122 -11.67 -22.37 -4.11
N PRO A 123 -11.19 -22.55 -5.37
CA PRO A 123 -11.42 -21.60 -6.46
C PRO A 123 -12.90 -21.38 -6.82
N THR A 124 -13.78 -22.33 -6.45
CA THR A 124 -15.22 -22.27 -6.75
C THR A 124 -16.06 -21.66 -5.62
N LEU A 125 -15.46 -21.30 -4.49
CA LEU A 125 -16.16 -20.80 -3.31
C LEU A 125 -16.89 -19.47 -3.60
N ILE A 126 -16.26 -18.58 -4.38
CA ILE A 126 -16.74 -17.23 -4.61
C ILE A 126 -17.32 -17.12 -6.03
N PRO A 127 -18.61 -16.72 -6.20
CA PRO A 127 -19.21 -16.50 -7.52
C PRO A 127 -18.47 -15.42 -8.32
N ALA A 128 -18.44 -15.57 -9.67
CA ALA A 128 -17.69 -14.70 -10.58
C ALA A 128 -17.91 -13.18 -10.37
N PRO A 129 -19.14 -12.65 -10.17
CA PRO A 129 -19.33 -11.22 -9.98
C PRO A 129 -18.67 -10.70 -8.69
N PHE A 130 -18.66 -11.52 -7.61
CA PHE A 130 -17.99 -11.15 -6.37
C PHE A 130 -16.46 -11.17 -6.49
N LYS A 131 -15.90 -12.05 -7.33
CA LYS A 131 -14.46 -12.07 -7.61
C LYS A 131 -13.98 -10.74 -8.17
N ILE A 132 -14.73 -10.19 -9.12
CA ILE A 132 -14.44 -8.88 -9.71
C ILE A 132 -14.48 -7.79 -8.63
N ALA A 133 -15.54 -7.74 -7.83
CA ALA A 133 -15.67 -6.74 -6.77
C ALA A 133 -14.53 -6.83 -5.74
N LEU A 134 -14.19 -8.04 -5.28
CA LEU A 134 -13.13 -8.27 -4.29
C LEU A 134 -11.73 -7.93 -4.84
N ASN A 135 -11.49 -8.18 -6.13
CA ASN A 135 -10.23 -7.79 -6.77
C ASN A 135 -10.06 -6.26 -6.80
N TYR A 136 -11.16 -5.51 -7.05
CA TYR A 136 -11.13 -4.05 -6.98
C TYR A 136 -10.96 -3.52 -5.55
N CYS A 137 -11.33 -4.27 -4.51
CA CYS A 137 -11.09 -3.88 -3.12
C CYS A 137 -9.62 -3.62 -2.84
N GLY A 138 -8.70 -4.37 -3.43
CA GLY A 138 -7.27 -4.13 -3.29
C GLY A 138 -6.86 -2.73 -3.80
N ILE A 139 -7.37 -2.34 -4.95
CA ILE A 139 -7.11 -1.01 -5.55
C ILE A 139 -7.72 0.10 -4.68
N PHE A 140 -8.98 -0.06 -4.24
CA PHE A 140 -9.63 0.89 -3.35
C PHE A 140 -8.89 1.02 -2.02
N GLY A 141 -8.42 -0.09 -1.45
CA GLY A 141 -7.62 -0.09 -0.23
C GLY A 141 -6.35 0.73 -0.38
N LEU A 142 -5.64 0.58 -1.52
CA LEU A 142 -4.46 1.37 -1.82
C LEU A 142 -4.77 2.88 -1.96
N ILE A 143 -5.83 3.23 -2.66
CA ILE A 143 -6.26 4.63 -2.82
C ILE A 143 -6.57 5.25 -1.45
N LEU A 144 -7.33 4.54 -0.61
CA LEU A 144 -7.67 5.00 0.74
C LEU A 144 -6.42 5.17 1.60
N PHE A 145 -5.43 4.26 1.47
CA PHE A 145 -4.15 4.38 2.17
C PHE A 145 -3.36 5.61 1.74
N ILE A 146 -3.30 5.91 0.44
CA ILE A 146 -2.62 7.12 -0.05
C ILE A 146 -3.35 8.40 0.43
N LEU A 147 -4.68 8.40 0.46
CA LEU A 147 -5.47 9.50 1.01
C LEU A 147 -5.24 9.66 2.52
N PHE A 148 -5.12 8.56 3.26
CA PHE A 148 -4.69 8.56 4.66
C PHE A 148 -3.32 9.23 4.81
N MET A 149 -2.32 8.83 4.02
CA MET A 149 -0.98 9.42 4.03
C MET A 149 -1.01 10.92 3.77
N LYS A 150 -1.82 11.37 2.80
CA LYS A 150 -2.01 12.78 2.49
C LYS A 150 -2.60 13.54 3.68
N LYS A 151 -3.66 13.03 4.31
CA LYS A 151 -4.28 13.66 5.48
C LYS A 151 -3.33 13.70 6.68
N LEU A 152 -2.60 12.62 6.92
CA LEU A 152 -1.60 12.57 7.98
C LEU A 152 -0.48 13.60 7.74
N ALA A 153 0.01 13.72 6.50
CA ALA A 153 1.02 14.71 6.14
C ALA A 153 0.56 16.16 6.40
N LEU A 154 -0.71 16.46 6.11
CA LEU A 154 -1.31 17.77 6.43
C LEU A 154 -1.40 17.99 7.95
N TYR A 155 -1.80 16.97 8.70
CA TYR A 155 -1.91 17.03 10.16
C TYR A 155 -0.57 17.33 10.83
N ILE A 156 0.54 16.74 10.35
CA ILE A 156 1.89 17.03 10.85
C ILE A 156 2.55 18.25 10.21
N ASN A 157 1.77 19.05 9.47
CA ASN A 157 2.21 20.28 8.78
C ASN A 157 3.36 20.07 7.77
N ARG A 158 3.41 18.88 7.12
CA ARG A 158 4.41 18.52 6.10
C ARG A 158 3.77 18.57 4.70
N GLN A 159 3.61 19.80 4.17
CA GLN A 159 3.01 20.02 2.86
C GLN A 159 3.79 19.36 1.71
N ASP A 160 5.11 19.25 1.84
CA ASP A 160 5.98 18.54 0.92
C ASP A 160 5.57 17.07 0.76
N LEU A 161 5.26 16.38 1.86
CA LEU A 161 4.80 15.00 1.85
C LEU A 161 3.38 14.87 1.31
N SER A 162 2.50 15.82 1.62
CA SER A 162 1.13 15.85 1.08
C SER A 162 1.14 16.00 -0.44
N SER A 163 2.00 16.87 -0.99
CA SER A 163 2.17 17.03 -2.44
C SER A 163 2.68 15.74 -3.09
N LYS A 164 3.71 15.10 -2.51
CA LYS A 164 4.24 13.81 -3.00
C LYS A 164 3.17 12.72 -2.98
N ALA A 165 2.37 12.61 -1.91
CA ALA A 165 1.25 11.67 -1.83
C ALA A 165 0.22 11.92 -2.94
N THR A 166 -0.06 13.19 -3.27
CA THR A 166 -0.95 13.54 -4.38
C THR A 166 -0.38 13.09 -5.73
N HIS A 167 0.93 13.29 -5.99
CA HIS A 167 1.56 12.81 -7.22
C HIS A 167 1.52 11.28 -7.34
N VAL A 168 1.77 10.56 -6.25
CA VAL A 168 1.66 9.09 -6.22
C VAL A 168 0.23 8.64 -6.51
N LEU A 169 -0.77 9.33 -5.95
CA LEU A 169 -2.17 9.03 -6.21
C LEU A 169 -2.53 9.22 -7.70
N VAL A 170 -2.16 10.36 -8.28
CA VAL A 170 -2.41 10.67 -9.69
C VAL A 170 -1.73 9.65 -10.59
N PHE A 171 -0.46 9.33 -10.31
CA PHE A 171 0.28 8.30 -11.06
C PHE A 171 -0.37 6.92 -10.92
N GLY A 172 -0.79 6.54 -9.72
CA GLY A 172 -1.49 5.28 -9.47
C GLY A 172 -2.80 5.18 -10.27
N ILE A 173 -3.62 6.23 -10.27
CA ILE A 173 -4.85 6.30 -11.07
C ILE A 173 -4.53 6.18 -12.56
N PHE A 174 -3.51 6.89 -13.04
CA PHE A 174 -3.07 6.80 -14.44
C PHE A 174 -2.66 5.37 -14.81
N MET A 175 -1.90 4.67 -13.96
CA MET A 175 -1.49 3.27 -14.19
C MET A 175 -2.69 2.32 -14.24
N VAL A 176 -3.70 2.52 -13.38
CA VAL A 176 -4.94 1.72 -13.40
C VAL A 176 -5.70 1.94 -14.71
N VAL A 177 -5.87 3.19 -15.13
CA VAL A 177 -6.55 3.53 -16.40
C VAL A 177 -5.80 2.94 -17.61
N ALA A 178 -4.46 3.08 -17.62
CA ALA A 178 -3.63 2.50 -18.68
C ALA A 178 -3.73 0.97 -18.72
N SER A 179 -3.77 0.31 -17.56
CA SER A 179 -3.95 -1.15 -17.49
C SER A 179 -5.30 -1.60 -18.02
N ILE A 180 -6.38 -0.89 -17.70
CA ILE A 180 -7.72 -1.15 -18.22
C ILE A 180 -7.74 -0.98 -19.74
N LEU A 181 -7.17 0.11 -20.24
CA LEU A 181 -7.08 0.37 -21.68
C LEU A 181 -6.30 -0.73 -22.41
N MET A 182 -5.18 -1.18 -21.83
CA MET A 182 -4.37 -2.27 -22.38
C MET A 182 -5.17 -3.58 -22.48
N ILE A 183 -5.97 -3.90 -21.45
CA ILE A 183 -6.85 -5.08 -21.47
C ILE A 183 -7.87 -4.97 -22.59
N PHE A 184 -8.52 -3.80 -22.77
CA PHE A 184 -9.46 -3.57 -23.86
C PHE A 184 -8.81 -3.73 -25.24
N LEU A 185 -7.58 -3.22 -25.42
CA LEU A 185 -6.83 -3.37 -26.68
C LEU A 185 -6.49 -4.84 -26.96
N LEU A 186 -6.08 -5.59 -25.94
CA LEU A 186 -5.81 -7.03 -26.09
C LEU A 186 -7.08 -7.81 -26.44
N LEU A 187 -8.21 -7.51 -25.80
CA LEU A 187 -9.50 -8.13 -26.13
C LEU A 187 -9.94 -7.78 -27.56
N ALA A 188 -9.79 -6.52 -27.98
CA ALA A 188 -10.10 -6.11 -29.36
C ALA A 188 -9.25 -6.84 -30.40
N GLN A 189 -7.95 -7.07 -30.12
CA GLN A 189 -7.07 -7.85 -30.98
C GLN A 189 -7.46 -9.33 -31.06
N MET A 190 -7.99 -9.91 -29.97
CA MET A 190 -8.49 -11.29 -29.99
C MET A 190 -9.80 -11.46 -30.77
N ILE A 191 -10.64 -10.42 -30.81
CA ILE A 191 -11.92 -10.46 -31.54
C ILE A 191 -11.70 -10.28 -33.06
N HIS A 192 -10.72 -9.48 -33.49
CA HIS A 192 -10.46 -9.19 -34.90
C HIS A 192 -10.10 -10.42 -35.73
N PRO A 193 -9.26 -11.38 -35.32
CA PRO A 193 -9.00 -12.59 -36.12
C PRO A 193 -10.20 -13.54 -36.20
N LEU A 194 -11.08 -13.55 -35.17
CA LEU A 194 -12.31 -14.36 -35.20
C LEU A 194 -13.33 -13.85 -36.22
N SER A 195 -13.42 -12.55 -36.46
CA SER A 195 -14.30 -11.97 -37.49
C SER A 195 -13.83 -12.29 -38.91
N ILE A 196 -12.54 -12.43 -39.15
CA ILE A 196 -11.96 -12.81 -40.42
C ILE A 196 -12.21 -14.30 -40.74
N VAL A 197 -12.24 -15.16 -39.70
CA VAL A 197 -12.50 -16.60 -39.88
C VAL A 197 -13.99 -16.91 -40.04
N LEU A 198 -14.88 -16.10 -39.45
CA LEU A 198 -16.33 -16.30 -39.55
C LEU A 198 -16.97 -15.73 -40.84
N LEU A 199 -16.30 -14.77 -41.49
CA LEU A 199 -16.80 -14.21 -42.76
C LEU A 199 -16.97 -15.22 -43.90
N PRO A 200 -16.11 -16.24 -44.12
CA PRO A 200 -16.33 -17.22 -45.18
C PRO A 200 -17.40 -18.29 -44.87
N ILE A 201 -17.78 -18.48 -43.59
CA ILE A 201 -18.76 -19.51 -43.20
C ILE A 201 -20.20 -19.02 -43.38
N GLY A 202 -20.45 -17.72 -43.39
CA GLY A 202 -21.77 -17.13 -43.65
C GLY A 202 -22.07 -16.87 -45.12
N ALA A 203 -21.14 -17.17 -46.04
CA ALA A 203 -21.26 -16.95 -47.47
C ALA A 203 -21.43 -18.27 -48.29
N LEU A 204 -21.52 -19.41 -47.59
CA LEU A 204 -21.87 -20.73 -48.14
C LEU A 204 -23.29 -21.11 -47.72
#